data_811e40672dba7caf6393172075f263c8
#
_entry.id   811e40672dba7caf6393172075f263c8
#
_cell.length_a   1.000
_cell.length_b   1.000
_cell.length_c   1.000
_cell.angle_alpha   90.00
_cell.angle_beta   90.00
_cell.angle_gamma   90.00
#
_symmetry.space_group_name_H-M   'P 1'
#
loop_
_entity.id
_entity.type
_entity.pdbx_description
1 polymer ?
#
loop_
_entity_poly.entity_id
_entity_poly.type
_entity_poly.pdbx_seq_one_letter_code
_entity_poly.pdbx_strand_id
1 'polypeptide(L)'
;MKKLFYSLLCLAYAATSMAQGNNYVQDYTKYQGLAMTPPMGWNSWNKFACNVDENMIKQMADAMVATGMKDAGYTFINIDDCWHGDRDEKGFIHPDPTRFPSGMKALADYVHSKGLKLGIYSDAGSQTCGGRPGSRGYEFQDALTYAEWGIDYLKYDWCNSEGLKAEGAYKTITAALKRAGHPVVLSICEWGTDKPWEWGQNVGHLWRTTGDIYNCFDCIKDHGSWKAFGVMQILDMQKGLRQYAGPGHWNDPDMLEIGNGQLTPGEDRAHFTMWAMIAAPLIAGNDLRSMNKETLEVLTNKEVIALNQDKLGIQGFKVSEEAGMEVWAKPLANGDWAIAFLNRSTVAKKIDFNWTLHKVYDDINKLDASFGSTTYSIKNLWDKKDKGTATTKKAFKGEVAGHDIIVLRLTKK
;
A
#
# COMPACT_ATOMS: atom_id res chain seq x y z
N MET A 1 25.22 82.93 -46.03
CA MET A 1 25.77 82.09 -44.96
C MET A 1 24.58 81.41 -44.24
N LYS A 2 24.30 80.17 -44.58
CA LYS A 2 23.16 79.38 -44.03
C LYS A 2 23.69 78.49 -42.92
N LYS A 3 23.21 78.70 -41.70
CA LYS A 3 23.49 77.78 -40.57
C LYS A 3 22.48 76.68 -40.59
N LEU A 4 22.97 75.38 -40.72
CA LEU A 4 22.20 74.16 -40.60
C LEU A 4 22.07 73.86 -39.11
N PHE A 5 20.83 73.72 -38.62
CA PHE A 5 20.52 73.15 -37.32
C PHE A 5 20.22 71.63 -37.48
N TYR A 6 21.04 70.79 -36.90
CA TYR A 6 20.74 69.39 -36.77
C TYR A 6 20.00 69.13 -35.43
N SER A 7 18.74 68.76 -35.54
CA SER A 7 17.99 68.29 -34.39
C SER A 7 18.24 66.82 -34.21
N LEU A 8 18.89 66.43 -33.10
CA LEU A 8 18.99 65.01 -32.68
C LEU A 8 17.67 64.66 -32.03
N LEU A 9 16.92 63.74 -32.67
CA LEU A 9 15.78 63.02 -32.06
C LEU A 9 16.29 61.81 -31.31
N CYS A 10 16.37 61.92 -29.98
CA CYS A 10 16.57 60.70 -29.11
C CYS A 10 15.25 59.99 -28.99
N LEU A 11 15.11 58.85 -29.72
CA LEU A 11 14.06 57.88 -29.46
C LEU A 11 14.43 57.03 -28.22
N ALA A 12 13.79 57.34 -27.11
CA ALA A 12 13.84 56.48 -25.92
C ALA A 12 12.93 55.27 -26.16
N TYR A 13 13.53 54.12 -26.44
CA TYR A 13 12.82 52.82 -26.39
C TYR A 13 12.59 52.46 -24.91
N ALA A 14 11.41 52.69 -24.43
CA ALA A 14 10.96 52.14 -23.17
C ALA A 14 10.68 50.63 -23.38
N ALA A 15 11.65 49.80 -23.04
CA ALA A 15 11.44 48.39 -22.94
C ALA A 15 10.55 48.13 -21.71
N THR A 16 9.24 48.04 -21.91
CA THR A 16 8.34 47.46 -20.92
C THR A 16 8.63 45.96 -20.85
N SER A 17 9.49 45.58 -19.93
CA SER A 17 9.57 44.17 -19.50
C SER A 17 8.22 43.84 -18.85
N MET A 18 7.33 43.24 -19.62
CA MET A 18 6.20 42.52 -19.04
C MET A 18 6.81 41.38 -18.24
N ALA A 19 6.93 41.56 -16.94
CA ALA A 19 7.04 40.42 -16.04
C ALA A 19 5.77 39.61 -16.26
N GLN A 20 5.85 38.53 -17.09
CA GLN A 20 4.87 37.48 -17.06
C GLN A 20 4.91 36.92 -15.64
N GLY A 21 4.02 37.40 -14.79
CA GLY A 21 3.73 36.76 -13.52
C GLY A 21 3.31 35.38 -13.90
N ASN A 22 4.19 34.38 -13.70
CA ASN A 22 3.80 32.98 -13.68
C ASN A 22 2.76 32.90 -12.58
N ASN A 23 1.46 32.92 -12.93
CA ASN A 23 0.38 32.54 -12.06
C ASN A 23 0.54 31.03 -11.82
N TYR A 24 1.49 30.68 -10.94
CA TYR A 24 1.67 29.31 -10.53
C TYR A 24 0.42 28.91 -9.73
N VAL A 25 -0.42 28.08 -10.36
CA VAL A 25 -1.52 27.43 -9.67
C VAL A 25 -0.95 26.20 -9.01
N GLN A 26 -1.02 26.15 -7.68
CA GLN A 26 -0.59 25.00 -6.88
C GLN A 26 -1.39 23.77 -7.29
N ASP A 27 -0.71 22.70 -7.70
CA ASP A 27 -1.31 21.41 -8.02
C ASP A 27 -1.29 20.50 -6.79
N TYR A 28 -2.46 20.25 -6.23
CA TYR A 28 -2.65 19.40 -5.04
C TYR A 28 -3.00 17.96 -5.40
N THR A 29 -2.84 17.57 -6.68
CA THR A 29 -3.16 16.23 -7.13
C THR A 29 -1.91 15.35 -7.20
N LYS A 30 -2.06 14.10 -6.75
CA LYS A 30 -0.99 13.09 -6.83
C LYS A 30 -0.52 12.85 -8.26
N TYR A 31 0.64 12.23 -8.41
CA TYR A 31 1.09 11.71 -9.71
C TYR A 31 0.12 10.64 -10.23
N GLN A 32 -0.33 10.82 -11.48
CA GLN A 32 -1.23 9.85 -12.12
C GLN A 32 -0.42 8.69 -12.72
N GLY A 33 -1.08 7.54 -12.87
CA GLY A 33 -0.47 6.33 -13.47
C GLY A 33 0.44 5.53 -12.53
N LEU A 34 0.60 5.95 -11.27
CA LEU A 34 1.27 5.17 -10.23
C LEU A 34 0.27 4.31 -9.45
N ALA A 35 0.76 3.21 -8.87
CA ALA A 35 -0.04 2.29 -8.05
C ALA A 35 -1.35 1.85 -8.74
N MET A 36 -1.32 1.56 -10.05
CA MET A 36 -2.49 1.12 -10.81
C MET A 36 -3.01 -0.24 -10.36
N THR A 37 -2.18 -1.03 -9.68
CA THR A 37 -2.52 -2.15 -8.82
C THR A 37 -1.99 -1.88 -7.41
N PRO A 38 -2.47 -2.58 -6.36
CA PRO A 38 -1.97 -2.36 -5.00
C PRO A 38 -0.44 -2.48 -4.93
N PRO A 39 0.28 -1.55 -4.29
CA PRO A 39 1.74 -1.64 -4.15
C PRO A 39 2.17 -2.94 -3.46
N MET A 40 3.27 -3.53 -3.93
CA MET A 40 3.90 -4.70 -3.33
C MET A 40 5.34 -4.35 -2.95
N GLY A 41 5.74 -4.70 -1.73
CA GLY A 41 7.07 -4.38 -1.25
C GLY A 41 7.37 -4.93 0.15
N TRP A 42 8.32 -4.31 0.79
CA TRP A 42 8.74 -4.59 2.16
C TRP A 42 8.89 -3.27 2.92
N ASN A 43 8.66 -3.28 4.22
CA ASN A 43 8.86 -2.15 5.12
C ASN A 43 9.56 -2.60 6.40
N SER A 44 10.44 -1.77 6.94
CA SER A 44 11.33 -2.13 8.04
C SER A 44 10.65 -2.16 9.43
N TRP A 45 9.50 -1.50 9.60
CA TRP A 45 9.00 -1.15 10.94
C TRP A 45 8.67 -2.35 11.82
N ASN A 46 7.80 -3.25 11.36
CA ASN A 46 7.22 -4.29 12.23
C ASN A 46 8.26 -5.25 12.79
N LYS A 47 9.35 -5.51 12.06
CA LYS A 47 10.43 -6.38 12.51
C LYS A 47 11.55 -5.65 13.23
N PHE A 48 11.90 -4.44 12.77
CA PHE A 48 13.14 -3.80 13.16
C PHE A 48 12.95 -2.50 13.93
N ALA A 49 11.75 -1.90 13.91
CA ALA A 49 11.51 -0.59 14.48
C ALA A 49 12.63 0.41 14.08
N CYS A 50 13.26 1.08 15.02
CA CYS A 50 14.38 1.99 14.76
C CYS A 50 15.75 1.31 14.57
N ASN A 51 15.82 -0.01 14.59
CA ASN A 51 17.10 -0.73 14.37
C ASN A 51 17.34 -0.95 12.87
N VAL A 52 17.61 0.13 12.16
CA VAL A 52 17.77 0.16 10.71
C VAL A 52 19.07 0.87 10.33
N ASP A 53 19.79 0.35 9.33
CA ASP A 53 20.96 0.95 8.74
C ASP A 53 21.08 0.62 7.23
N GLU A 54 21.99 1.30 6.53
CA GLU A 54 22.12 1.12 5.08
C GLU A 54 22.52 -0.31 4.67
N ASN A 55 23.29 -1.01 5.51
CA ASN A 55 23.73 -2.38 5.20
C ASN A 55 22.56 -3.35 5.29
N MET A 56 21.71 -3.20 6.31
CA MET A 56 20.50 -4.00 6.43
C MET A 56 19.56 -3.76 5.24
N ILE A 57 19.35 -2.50 4.83
CA ILE A 57 18.48 -2.18 3.67
C ILE A 57 19.04 -2.79 2.38
N LYS A 58 20.34 -2.71 2.15
CA LYS A 58 21.01 -3.39 1.01
C LYS A 58 20.79 -4.90 1.04
N GLN A 59 20.95 -5.53 2.22
CA GLN A 59 20.71 -6.96 2.39
C GLN A 59 19.23 -7.34 2.15
N MET A 60 18.26 -6.50 2.55
CA MET A 60 16.83 -6.74 2.27
C MET A 60 16.53 -6.65 0.78
N ALA A 61 17.13 -5.68 0.07
CA ALA A 61 17.00 -5.58 -1.39
C ALA A 61 17.61 -6.82 -2.09
N ASP A 62 18.78 -7.28 -1.65
CA ASP A 62 19.41 -8.50 -2.17
C ASP A 62 18.56 -9.75 -1.88
N ALA A 63 18.01 -9.88 -0.67
CA ALA A 63 17.15 -10.98 -0.28
C ALA A 63 15.84 -10.98 -1.09
N MET A 64 15.24 -9.83 -1.35
CA MET A 64 14.01 -9.73 -2.18
C MET A 64 14.26 -10.27 -3.59
N VAL A 65 15.44 -10.04 -4.16
CA VAL A 65 15.82 -10.60 -5.47
C VAL A 65 16.13 -12.09 -5.35
N ALA A 66 16.99 -12.48 -4.40
CA ALA A 66 17.48 -13.85 -4.26
C ALA A 66 16.39 -14.87 -3.91
N THR A 67 15.37 -14.47 -3.15
CA THR A 67 14.24 -15.32 -2.76
C THR A 67 13.15 -15.44 -3.83
N GLY A 68 13.25 -14.68 -4.93
CA GLY A 68 12.24 -14.65 -5.99
C GLY A 68 11.01 -13.79 -5.67
N MET A 69 10.99 -13.02 -4.57
CA MET A 69 9.91 -12.10 -4.26
C MET A 69 9.78 -11.02 -5.34
N LYS A 70 10.91 -10.50 -5.87
CA LYS A 70 10.88 -9.57 -7.02
C LYS A 70 10.15 -10.17 -8.22
N ASP A 71 10.42 -11.43 -8.56
CA ASP A 71 9.77 -12.14 -9.67
C ASP A 71 8.29 -12.46 -9.40
N ALA A 72 7.89 -12.43 -8.14
CA ALA A 72 6.50 -12.53 -7.71
C ALA A 72 5.76 -11.19 -7.75
N GLY A 73 6.47 -10.05 -7.96
CA GLY A 73 5.87 -8.72 -8.12
C GLY A 73 6.23 -7.69 -7.05
N TYR A 74 7.01 -8.05 -6.03
CA TYR A 74 7.47 -7.09 -5.01
C TYR A 74 8.50 -6.15 -5.60
N THR A 75 8.28 -4.84 -5.44
CA THR A 75 9.12 -3.81 -6.07
C THR A 75 9.67 -2.79 -5.10
N PHE A 76 9.00 -2.53 -3.97
CA PHE A 76 9.42 -1.48 -3.05
C PHE A 76 10.22 -2.05 -1.87
N ILE A 77 11.33 -1.37 -1.54
CA ILE A 77 12.08 -1.50 -0.27
C ILE A 77 11.83 -0.19 0.48
N ASN A 78 11.02 -0.23 1.53
CA ASN A 78 10.65 0.96 2.29
C ASN A 78 11.39 1.00 3.63
N ILE A 79 12.13 2.08 3.86
CA ILE A 79 12.69 2.41 5.16
C ILE A 79 11.62 3.19 5.92
N ASP A 80 11.16 2.65 7.04
CA ASP A 80 10.22 3.32 7.93
C ASP A 80 10.92 4.39 8.78
N ASP A 81 10.36 4.80 9.89
CA ASP A 81 10.89 5.83 10.78
C ASP A 81 12.34 5.57 11.22
N CYS A 82 12.96 6.59 11.78
CA CYS A 82 14.31 6.55 12.37
C CYS A 82 15.50 6.54 11.39
N TRP A 83 15.31 6.75 10.08
CA TRP A 83 16.43 6.99 9.17
C TRP A 83 17.02 8.40 9.31
N HIS A 84 16.22 9.33 9.82
CA HIS A 84 16.51 10.76 9.90
C HIS A 84 17.71 11.05 10.80
N GLY A 85 18.58 11.94 10.33
CA GLY A 85 19.50 12.72 11.13
C GLY A 85 18.92 14.10 11.42
N ASP A 86 19.77 15.11 11.55
CA ASP A 86 19.36 16.48 11.81
C ASP A 86 19.10 17.27 10.52
N ARG A 87 18.42 18.40 10.65
CA ARG A 87 18.35 19.40 9.60
C ARG A 87 19.58 20.30 9.65
N ASP A 88 20.08 20.71 8.47
CA ASP A 88 21.15 21.70 8.39
C ASP A 88 20.66 23.13 8.72
N GLU A 89 21.57 24.10 8.73
CA GLU A 89 21.25 25.52 9.00
C GLU A 89 20.23 26.13 8.02
N LYS A 90 20.06 25.51 6.84
CA LYS A 90 19.09 25.91 5.82
C LYS A 90 17.78 25.15 5.92
N GLY A 91 17.68 24.21 6.87
CA GLY A 91 16.51 23.39 7.12
C GLY A 91 16.39 22.12 6.26
N PHE A 92 17.39 21.77 5.44
CA PHE A 92 17.39 20.52 4.68
C PHE A 92 17.63 19.33 5.61
N ILE A 93 16.82 18.30 5.42
CA ILE A 93 16.95 17.06 6.19
C ILE A 93 18.12 16.21 5.66
N HIS A 94 18.88 15.61 6.57
CA HIS A 94 19.94 14.66 6.26
C HIS A 94 19.64 13.27 6.85
N PRO A 95 20.12 12.19 6.28
CA PRO A 95 20.10 10.89 6.95
C PRO A 95 21.03 10.86 8.16
N ASP A 96 20.76 9.97 9.10
CA ASP A 96 21.64 9.71 10.23
C ASP A 96 23.05 9.27 9.69
N PRO A 97 24.11 10.05 9.97
CA PRO A 97 25.42 9.82 9.34
C PRO A 97 26.12 8.54 9.83
N THR A 98 25.71 8.01 10.99
CA THR A 98 26.25 6.76 11.54
C THR A 98 25.59 5.55 10.89
N ARG A 99 24.28 5.60 10.68
CA ARG A 99 23.51 4.48 10.15
C ARG A 99 23.44 4.47 8.63
N PHE A 100 23.51 5.65 8.00
CA PHE A 100 23.48 5.83 6.54
C PHE A 100 24.66 6.66 6.04
N PRO A 101 25.91 6.22 6.29
CA PRO A 101 27.10 7.01 6.01
C PRO A 101 27.30 7.31 4.52
N SER A 102 26.78 6.48 3.61
CA SER A 102 26.85 6.73 2.16
C SER A 102 25.78 7.71 1.67
N GLY A 103 24.79 8.05 2.52
CA GLY A 103 23.65 8.91 2.19
C GLY A 103 22.55 8.20 1.41
N MET A 104 21.33 8.81 1.41
CA MET A 104 20.15 8.19 0.81
C MET A 104 20.23 8.07 -0.71
N LYS A 105 20.89 9.01 -1.40
CA LYS A 105 21.09 8.92 -2.86
C LYS A 105 21.84 7.66 -3.26
N ALA A 106 22.97 7.37 -2.59
CA ALA A 106 23.77 6.18 -2.88
C ALA A 106 23.00 4.89 -2.56
N LEU A 107 22.18 4.90 -1.50
CA LEU A 107 21.32 3.78 -1.15
C LEU A 107 20.21 3.58 -2.19
N ALA A 108 19.57 4.66 -2.66
CA ALA A 108 18.58 4.59 -3.72
C ALA A 108 19.17 4.03 -5.02
N ASP A 109 20.35 4.50 -5.42
CA ASP A 109 21.06 3.99 -6.60
C ASP A 109 21.37 2.48 -6.47
N TYR A 110 21.76 2.03 -5.28
CA TYR A 110 21.96 0.59 -5.01
C TYR A 110 20.67 -0.21 -5.19
N VAL A 111 19.55 0.22 -4.58
CA VAL A 111 18.26 -0.44 -4.67
C VAL A 111 17.75 -0.44 -6.13
N HIS A 112 17.90 0.67 -6.83
CA HIS A 112 17.58 0.79 -8.27
C HIS A 112 18.43 -0.14 -9.13
N SER A 113 19.71 -0.34 -8.79
CA SER A 113 20.59 -1.30 -9.52
C SER A 113 20.08 -2.74 -9.46
N LYS A 114 19.27 -3.09 -8.44
CA LYS A 114 18.59 -4.39 -8.33
C LYS A 114 17.28 -4.44 -9.11
N GLY A 115 16.88 -3.33 -9.76
CA GLY A 115 15.59 -3.16 -10.42
C GLY A 115 14.42 -3.11 -9.41
N LEU A 116 14.68 -2.61 -8.23
CA LEU A 116 13.74 -2.33 -7.16
C LEU A 116 13.57 -0.81 -6.99
N LYS A 117 12.70 -0.38 -6.11
CA LYS A 117 12.37 1.01 -5.82
C LYS A 117 12.58 1.29 -4.34
N LEU A 118 13.15 2.47 -4.01
CA LEU A 118 13.37 2.86 -2.62
C LEU A 118 12.23 3.76 -2.14
N GLY A 119 11.64 3.40 -0.99
CA GLY A 119 10.72 4.24 -0.25
C GLY A 119 11.32 4.68 1.09
N ILE A 120 10.81 5.80 1.58
CA ILE A 120 11.13 6.34 2.90
C ILE A 120 9.87 6.72 3.66
N TYR A 121 10.06 7.10 4.91
CA TYR A 121 9.05 7.59 5.83
C TYR A 121 9.31 9.06 6.17
N SER A 122 8.25 9.83 6.39
CA SER A 122 8.28 11.11 7.09
C SER A 122 6.94 11.32 7.80
N ASP A 123 6.73 12.51 8.36
CA ASP A 123 5.56 12.84 9.17
C ASP A 123 5.06 14.25 8.87
N ALA A 124 3.74 14.44 8.89
CA ALA A 124 3.11 15.74 8.71
C ALA A 124 3.29 16.67 9.91
N GLY A 125 3.61 16.11 11.07
CA GLY A 125 3.84 16.83 12.30
C GLY A 125 5.24 17.45 12.41
N SER A 126 5.51 18.03 13.56
CA SER A 126 6.83 18.61 13.88
C SER A 126 7.90 17.56 14.12
N GLN A 127 7.49 16.38 14.58
CA GLN A 127 8.33 15.23 14.81
C GLN A 127 7.63 13.97 14.32
N THR A 128 8.42 12.96 13.94
CA THR A 128 7.94 11.62 13.64
C THR A 128 7.45 10.91 14.91
N CYS A 129 6.80 9.76 14.76
CA CYS A 129 6.40 8.92 15.87
C CYS A 129 7.59 8.45 16.72
N GLY A 130 8.75 8.24 16.11
CA GLY A 130 10.02 7.95 16.77
C GLY A 130 10.79 9.17 17.26
N GLY A 131 10.19 10.38 17.25
CA GLY A 131 10.78 11.61 17.74
C GLY A 131 11.87 12.21 16.85
N ARG A 132 11.90 11.87 15.56
CA ARG A 132 12.82 12.43 14.55
C ARG A 132 12.21 13.71 13.94
N PRO A 133 12.98 14.55 13.21
CA PRO A 133 12.43 15.72 12.57
C PRO A 133 11.31 15.36 11.57
N GLY A 134 10.10 15.88 11.79
CA GLY A 134 8.99 15.80 10.84
C GLY A 134 9.10 16.87 9.73
N SER A 135 8.18 16.81 8.77
CA SER A 135 8.20 17.71 7.60
C SER A 135 7.42 19.01 7.81
N ARG A 136 6.74 19.21 8.94
CA ARG A 136 5.92 20.40 9.19
C ARG A 136 6.72 21.69 9.00
N GLY A 137 6.32 22.50 8.01
CA GLY A 137 6.99 23.75 7.65
C GLY A 137 8.21 23.58 6.72
N TYR A 138 8.56 22.33 6.35
CA TYR A 138 9.67 21.98 5.48
C TYR A 138 9.24 21.12 4.29
N GLU A 139 7.94 20.98 4.04
CA GLU A 139 7.39 20.03 3.07
C GLU A 139 7.99 20.21 1.67
N PHE A 140 8.20 21.47 1.23
CA PHE A 140 8.79 21.76 -0.09
C PHE A 140 10.29 21.48 -0.15
N GLN A 141 11.02 21.73 0.94
CA GLN A 141 12.44 21.42 1.02
C GLN A 141 12.67 19.90 1.06
N ASP A 142 11.87 19.20 1.88
CA ASP A 142 11.92 17.75 2.00
C ASP A 142 11.58 17.09 0.68
N ALA A 143 10.52 17.53 -0.01
CA ALA A 143 10.15 16.99 -1.32
C ALA A 143 11.25 17.17 -2.38
N LEU A 144 11.97 18.32 -2.39
CA LEU A 144 13.13 18.54 -3.26
C LEU A 144 14.25 17.55 -2.92
N THR A 145 14.56 17.40 -1.63
CA THR A 145 15.58 16.46 -1.15
C THR A 145 15.24 15.01 -1.53
N TYR A 146 13.99 14.60 -1.35
CA TYR A 146 13.54 13.25 -1.73
C TYR A 146 13.62 13.01 -3.25
N ALA A 147 13.29 14.03 -4.05
CA ALA A 147 13.44 13.97 -5.50
C ALA A 147 14.92 13.85 -5.93
N GLU A 148 15.84 14.61 -5.31
CA GLU A 148 17.29 14.52 -5.55
C GLU A 148 17.86 13.16 -5.17
N TRP A 149 17.33 12.53 -4.11
CA TRP A 149 17.73 11.17 -3.72
C TRP A 149 17.13 10.09 -4.63
N GLY A 150 16.09 10.41 -5.42
CA GLY A 150 15.40 9.44 -6.27
C GLY A 150 14.45 8.54 -5.51
N ILE A 151 13.74 9.08 -4.52
CA ILE A 151 12.78 8.33 -3.70
C ILE A 151 11.51 8.05 -4.50
N ASP A 152 11.05 6.79 -4.52
CA ASP A 152 9.90 6.33 -5.30
C ASP A 152 8.61 6.19 -4.47
N TYR A 153 8.71 6.12 -3.15
CA TYR A 153 7.58 5.92 -2.23
C TYR A 153 7.79 6.72 -0.95
N LEU A 154 6.76 7.39 -0.49
CA LEU A 154 6.75 8.13 0.77
C LEU A 154 5.58 7.66 1.64
N LYS A 155 5.88 7.00 2.78
CA LYS A 155 4.92 6.85 3.89
C LYS A 155 4.95 8.16 4.68
N TYR A 156 3.80 8.83 4.79
CA TYR A 156 3.68 10.12 5.44
C TYR A 156 2.73 10.02 6.61
N ASP A 157 3.27 10.06 7.82
CA ASP A 157 2.57 9.75 9.07
C ASP A 157 1.94 11.00 9.71
N TRP A 158 1.37 10.85 10.90
CA TRP A 158 0.49 11.83 11.52
C TRP A 158 0.80 12.10 13.01
N CYS A 159 1.95 11.70 13.53
CA CYS A 159 2.37 11.99 14.89
C CYS A 159 2.69 13.48 15.08
N ASN A 160 2.59 14.00 16.31
CA ASN A 160 2.93 15.39 16.65
C ASN A 160 2.32 16.45 15.69
N SER A 161 1.09 16.20 15.28
CA SER A 161 0.33 16.97 14.29
C SER A 161 -0.67 17.96 14.89
N GLU A 162 -0.54 18.28 16.17
CA GLU A 162 -1.48 19.13 16.91
C GLU A 162 -1.76 20.46 16.18
N GLY A 163 -3.04 20.75 16.04
CA GLY A 163 -3.54 21.96 15.37
C GLY A 163 -3.55 21.88 13.85
N LEU A 164 -3.11 20.78 13.24
CA LEU A 164 -3.24 20.56 11.80
C LEU A 164 -4.62 19.96 11.45
N LYS A 165 -4.97 20.10 10.17
CA LYS A 165 -6.06 19.40 9.51
C LYS A 165 -5.45 18.40 8.54
N ALA A 166 -5.81 17.12 8.66
CA ALA A 166 -5.17 16.04 7.89
C ALA A 166 -5.24 16.31 6.38
N GLU A 167 -6.43 16.53 5.82
CA GLU A 167 -6.58 16.82 4.40
C GLU A 167 -5.67 17.97 3.92
N GLY A 168 -5.56 19.06 4.70
CA GLY A 168 -4.72 20.20 4.37
C GLY A 168 -3.23 19.86 4.35
N ALA A 169 -2.74 19.17 5.39
CA ALA A 169 -1.35 18.76 5.51
C ALA A 169 -0.94 17.79 4.38
N TYR A 170 -1.76 16.78 4.11
CA TYR A 170 -1.50 15.84 3.00
C TYR A 170 -1.58 16.50 1.62
N LYS A 171 -2.48 17.45 1.40
CA LYS A 171 -2.47 18.26 0.19
C LYS A 171 -1.19 19.09 0.04
N THR A 172 -0.63 19.60 1.15
CA THR A 172 0.61 20.38 1.13
C THR A 172 1.79 19.53 0.68
N ILE A 173 1.99 18.33 1.28
CA ILE A 173 3.07 17.44 0.85
C ILE A 173 2.85 16.95 -0.60
N THR A 174 1.62 16.67 -1.00
CA THR A 174 1.31 16.29 -2.40
C THR A 174 1.75 17.36 -3.38
N ALA A 175 1.42 18.63 -3.09
CA ALA A 175 1.83 19.75 -3.91
C ALA A 175 3.35 19.94 -3.92
N ALA A 176 4.01 19.73 -2.78
CA ALA A 176 5.47 19.79 -2.67
C ALA A 176 6.15 18.71 -3.53
N LEU A 177 5.70 17.46 -3.42
CA LEU A 177 6.18 16.34 -4.25
C LEU A 177 5.94 16.60 -5.75
N LYS A 178 4.77 17.12 -6.10
CA LYS A 178 4.45 17.47 -7.49
C LYS A 178 5.39 18.54 -8.04
N ARG A 179 5.69 19.56 -7.23
CA ARG A 179 6.61 20.64 -7.59
C ARG A 179 8.06 20.17 -7.71
N ALA A 180 8.46 19.22 -6.89
CA ALA A 180 9.80 18.63 -6.95
C ALA A 180 10.07 17.87 -8.25
N GLY A 181 9.02 17.43 -8.97
CA GLY A 181 9.10 16.91 -10.33
C GLY A 181 9.52 15.45 -10.43
N HIS A 182 9.67 14.73 -9.32
CA HIS A 182 9.96 13.29 -9.29
C HIS A 182 8.71 12.51 -8.89
N PRO A 183 8.25 11.51 -9.71
CA PRO A 183 7.05 10.73 -9.39
C PRO A 183 7.24 9.87 -8.15
N VAL A 184 6.41 10.08 -7.14
CA VAL A 184 6.44 9.38 -5.84
C VAL A 184 5.07 8.78 -5.55
N VAL A 185 5.04 7.52 -5.12
CA VAL A 185 3.83 6.91 -4.52
C VAL A 185 3.68 7.48 -3.11
N LEU A 186 2.62 8.23 -2.86
CA LEU A 186 2.31 8.77 -1.53
C LEU A 186 1.36 7.84 -0.79
N SER A 187 1.78 7.37 0.38
CA SER A 187 0.99 6.61 1.35
C SER A 187 0.59 7.51 2.51
N ILE A 188 -0.70 7.77 2.63
CA ILE A 188 -1.31 8.56 3.70
C ILE A 188 -1.43 7.68 4.95
N CYS A 189 -0.87 8.09 6.08
CA CYS A 189 -0.83 7.29 7.31
C CYS A 189 -1.35 8.08 8.52
N GLU A 190 -2.64 8.46 8.50
CA GLU A 190 -3.32 9.11 9.63
C GLU A 190 -4.28 8.15 10.37
N TRP A 191 -4.05 6.84 10.20
CA TRP A 191 -4.71 5.74 10.91
C TRP A 191 -6.24 5.67 10.74
N GLY A 192 -6.81 6.29 9.71
CA GLY A 192 -8.25 6.34 9.45
C GLY A 192 -9.03 7.30 10.34
N THR A 193 -8.34 8.13 11.16
CA THR A 193 -8.98 9.00 12.16
C THR A 193 -9.78 10.13 11.53
N ASP A 194 -9.32 10.65 10.40
CA ASP A 194 -9.96 11.76 9.65
C ASP A 194 -10.57 11.26 8.32
N LYS A 195 -10.86 9.95 8.24
CA LYS A 195 -11.49 9.26 7.10
C LYS A 195 -10.82 9.56 5.76
N PRO A 196 -9.55 9.22 5.57
CA PRO A 196 -8.77 9.58 4.39
C PRO A 196 -9.38 9.03 3.09
N TRP A 197 -10.20 7.99 3.16
CA TRP A 197 -10.93 7.46 2.00
C TRP A 197 -11.94 8.45 1.39
N GLU A 198 -12.44 9.44 2.16
CA GLU A 198 -13.41 10.43 1.67
C GLU A 198 -12.73 11.55 0.85
N TRP A 199 -11.47 11.89 1.13
CA TRP A 199 -10.74 12.98 0.49
C TRP A 199 -9.42 12.57 -0.18
N GLY A 200 -8.85 11.42 0.17
CA GLY A 200 -7.49 10.99 -0.22
C GLY A 200 -7.33 10.57 -1.67
N GLN A 201 -8.42 10.25 -2.39
CA GLN A 201 -8.36 9.67 -3.74
C GLN A 201 -7.49 10.45 -4.73
N ASN A 202 -7.51 11.78 -4.67
CA ASN A 202 -6.68 12.63 -5.53
C ASN A 202 -5.39 13.11 -4.86
N VAL A 203 -5.22 12.84 -3.57
CA VAL A 203 -4.10 13.31 -2.74
C VAL A 203 -3.00 12.26 -2.64
N GLY A 204 -3.34 11.03 -2.26
CA GLY A 204 -2.40 9.91 -2.14
C GLY A 204 -2.81 8.71 -2.98
N HIS A 205 -1.95 7.69 -3.03
CA HIS A 205 -2.16 6.47 -3.80
C HIS A 205 -2.70 5.34 -2.94
N LEU A 206 -2.52 5.43 -1.65
CA LEU A 206 -3.09 4.54 -0.64
C LEU A 206 -3.22 5.32 0.67
N TRP A 207 -4.08 4.83 1.54
CA TRP A 207 -4.32 5.44 2.85
C TRP A 207 -4.64 4.39 3.90
N ARG A 208 -4.02 4.53 5.08
CA ARG A 208 -4.30 3.71 6.25
C ARG A 208 -5.77 3.87 6.66
N THR A 209 -6.43 2.77 6.85
CA THR A 209 -7.85 2.72 7.21
C THR A 209 -8.07 2.48 8.70
N THR A 210 -7.01 2.10 9.42
CA THR A 210 -7.05 1.66 10.82
C THR A 210 -5.79 2.09 11.57
N GLY A 211 -5.79 1.98 12.89
CA GLY A 211 -4.57 1.93 13.70
C GLY A 211 -3.67 0.76 13.30
N ASP A 212 -2.53 0.63 13.98
CA ASP A 212 -1.47 -0.31 13.60
C ASP A 212 -1.88 -1.76 13.75
N ILE A 213 -1.42 -2.60 12.81
CA ILE A 213 -1.54 -4.04 12.91
C ILE A 213 -0.60 -4.60 13.98
N TYR A 214 -1.07 -5.62 14.68
CA TYR A 214 -0.28 -6.38 15.63
C TYR A 214 -0.16 -7.82 15.16
N ASN A 215 1.00 -8.43 15.40
CA ASN A 215 1.28 -9.81 14.99
C ASN A 215 0.49 -10.82 15.83
N CYS A 216 -0.82 -10.87 15.62
CA CYS A 216 -1.73 -11.90 16.14
C CYS A 216 -2.94 -12.03 15.22
N PHE A 217 -3.59 -13.19 15.26
CA PHE A 217 -4.74 -13.45 14.39
C PHE A 217 -5.99 -12.66 14.84
N ASP A 218 -6.37 -12.80 16.11
CA ASP A 218 -7.61 -12.23 16.64
C ASP A 218 -7.38 -11.68 18.06
N CYS A 219 -6.74 -10.52 18.18
CA CYS A 219 -6.49 -9.86 19.45
C CYS A 219 -6.47 -8.32 19.31
N ILE A 220 -6.54 -7.63 20.44
CA ILE A 220 -6.27 -6.22 20.56
C ILE A 220 -5.12 -6.06 21.55
N LYS A 221 -4.04 -5.41 21.14
CA LYS A 221 -2.92 -5.05 22.00
C LYS A 221 -3.10 -3.64 22.52
N ASP A 222 -3.28 -3.50 23.82
CA ASP A 222 -3.39 -2.20 24.48
C ASP A 222 -2.00 -1.70 24.89
N HIS A 223 -1.64 -0.51 24.40
CA HIS A 223 -0.40 0.19 24.72
C HIS A 223 -0.65 1.41 25.66
N GLY A 224 -1.85 1.51 26.25
CA GLY A 224 -2.25 2.60 27.13
C GLY A 224 -2.81 3.80 26.38
N SER A 225 -1.97 4.58 25.70
CA SER A 225 -2.40 5.74 24.93
C SER A 225 -2.95 5.40 23.53
N TRP A 226 -2.66 4.22 23.00
CA TRP A 226 -3.12 3.74 21.71
C TRP A 226 -3.28 2.22 21.71
N LYS A 227 -3.90 1.67 20.67
CA LYS A 227 -4.15 0.24 20.49
C LYS A 227 -3.68 -0.22 19.14
N ALA A 228 -3.10 -1.43 19.11
CA ALA A 228 -2.83 -2.17 17.89
C ALA A 228 -3.80 -3.36 17.77
N PHE A 229 -4.05 -3.81 16.55
CA PHE A 229 -5.14 -4.71 16.23
C PHE A 229 -4.63 -5.93 15.46
N GLY A 230 -5.15 -7.11 15.80
CA GLY A 230 -4.88 -8.34 15.08
C GLY A 230 -5.51 -8.36 13.67
N VAL A 231 -5.13 -9.34 12.88
CA VAL A 231 -5.53 -9.50 11.48
C VAL A 231 -7.05 -9.45 11.30
N MET A 232 -7.81 -10.14 12.18
CA MET A 232 -9.27 -10.22 12.06
C MET A 232 -9.97 -8.91 12.44
N GLN A 233 -9.48 -8.19 13.46
CA GLN A 233 -10.03 -6.87 13.80
C GLN A 233 -9.80 -5.87 12.66
N ILE A 234 -8.59 -5.86 12.10
CA ILE A 234 -8.25 -5.00 10.94
C ILE A 234 -9.16 -5.34 9.75
N LEU A 235 -9.37 -6.64 9.46
CA LEU A 235 -10.27 -7.07 8.39
C LEU A 235 -11.72 -6.59 8.61
N ASP A 236 -12.23 -6.70 9.84
CA ASP A 236 -13.58 -6.26 10.17
C ASP A 236 -13.75 -4.73 10.02
N MET A 237 -12.71 -3.96 10.31
CA MET A 237 -12.69 -2.50 10.13
C MET A 237 -12.73 -2.08 8.65
N GLN A 238 -12.48 -2.99 7.69
CA GLN A 238 -12.61 -2.68 6.25
C GLN A 238 -14.08 -2.64 5.78
N LYS A 239 -15.03 -2.99 6.64
CA LYS A 239 -16.45 -2.98 6.30
C LYS A 239 -16.91 -1.57 5.89
N GLY A 240 -17.55 -1.46 4.71
CA GLY A 240 -18.06 -0.19 4.20
C GLY A 240 -17.02 0.68 3.49
N LEU A 241 -15.79 0.21 3.27
CA LEU A 241 -14.73 1.00 2.63
C LEU A 241 -14.46 0.59 1.17
N ARG A 242 -15.01 -0.53 0.69
CA ARG A 242 -14.64 -1.09 -0.63
C ARG A 242 -14.93 -0.18 -1.83
N GLN A 243 -15.91 0.73 -1.73
CA GLN A 243 -16.25 1.67 -2.79
C GLN A 243 -15.22 2.79 -3.00
N TYR A 244 -14.28 2.96 -2.07
CA TYR A 244 -13.26 3.99 -2.15
C TYR A 244 -11.96 3.51 -2.78
N ALA A 245 -11.76 2.18 -2.86
CA ALA A 245 -10.56 1.60 -3.47
C ALA A 245 -10.75 1.33 -4.96
N GLY A 246 -9.67 1.50 -5.72
CA GLY A 246 -9.63 1.25 -7.15
C GLY A 246 -8.24 1.54 -7.75
N PRO A 247 -8.06 1.37 -9.07
CA PRO A 247 -6.79 1.61 -9.72
C PRO A 247 -6.21 3.00 -9.40
N GLY A 248 -5.01 3.01 -8.86
CA GLY A 248 -4.30 4.22 -8.45
C GLY A 248 -4.68 4.78 -7.07
N HIS A 249 -5.58 4.14 -6.32
CA HIS A 249 -6.00 4.58 -4.98
C HIS A 249 -6.55 3.41 -4.16
N TRP A 250 -5.91 3.10 -3.01
CA TRP A 250 -6.15 1.86 -2.28
C TRP A 250 -6.41 2.08 -0.80
N ASN A 251 -7.36 1.32 -0.25
CA ASN A 251 -7.47 1.13 1.19
C ASN A 251 -6.26 0.33 1.68
N ASP A 252 -5.58 0.83 2.70
CA ASP A 252 -4.42 0.20 3.30
C ASP A 252 -4.75 -0.25 4.73
N PRO A 253 -4.98 -1.55 4.94
CA PRO A 253 -5.26 -2.11 6.25
C PRO A 253 -3.97 -2.39 7.06
N ASP A 254 -2.86 -1.80 6.68
CA ASP A 254 -1.52 -2.02 7.18
C ASP A 254 -0.78 -3.25 6.60
N MET A 255 0.47 -3.41 7.00
CA MET A 255 1.43 -4.37 6.48
C MET A 255 1.07 -5.83 6.76
N LEU A 256 1.85 -6.72 6.14
CA LEU A 256 1.76 -8.16 6.37
C LEU A 256 2.63 -8.57 7.57
N GLU A 257 2.06 -9.29 8.51
CA GLU A 257 2.76 -9.87 9.67
C GLU A 257 3.28 -11.29 9.42
N ILE A 258 3.20 -11.75 8.19
CA ILE A 258 3.58 -13.09 7.75
C ILE A 258 5.07 -13.35 8.01
N GLY A 259 5.37 -14.41 8.73
CA GLY A 259 6.75 -14.79 9.06
C GLY A 259 7.37 -14.02 10.24
N ASN A 260 6.60 -13.19 10.95
CA ASN A 260 7.03 -12.54 12.20
C ASN A 260 6.91 -13.45 13.43
N GLY A 261 6.37 -14.68 13.28
CA GLY A 261 6.55 -15.78 14.21
C GLY A 261 5.46 -15.97 15.28
N GLN A 262 4.38 -15.16 15.28
CA GLN A 262 3.25 -15.37 16.18
C GLN A 262 2.02 -15.97 15.49
N LEU A 263 1.92 -15.84 14.17
CA LEU A 263 0.87 -16.48 13.38
C LEU A 263 1.25 -17.92 13.05
N THR A 264 0.27 -18.80 13.08
CA THR A 264 0.41 -20.17 12.58
C THR A 264 0.46 -20.16 11.04
N PRO A 265 0.93 -21.24 10.40
CA PRO A 265 0.91 -21.31 8.92
C PRO A 265 -0.50 -21.18 8.29
N GLY A 266 -1.55 -21.58 9.00
CA GLY A 266 -2.95 -21.35 8.58
C GLY A 266 -3.32 -19.89 8.64
N GLU A 267 -2.99 -19.21 9.73
CA GLU A 267 -3.22 -17.78 9.94
C GLU A 267 -2.42 -16.92 8.95
N ASP A 268 -1.16 -17.29 8.65
CA ASP A 268 -0.37 -16.65 7.59
C ASP A 268 -1.07 -16.74 6.23
N ARG A 269 -1.58 -17.94 5.86
CA ARG A 269 -2.34 -18.09 4.60
C ARG A 269 -3.64 -17.30 4.61
N ALA A 270 -4.37 -17.29 5.73
CA ALA A 270 -5.60 -16.53 5.88
C ALA A 270 -5.33 -15.02 5.75
N HIS A 271 -4.32 -14.51 6.44
CA HIS A 271 -3.90 -13.10 6.37
C HIS A 271 -3.55 -12.69 4.92
N PHE A 272 -2.63 -13.42 4.27
CA PHE A 272 -2.23 -13.13 2.89
C PHE A 272 -3.38 -13.17 1.90
N THR A 273 -4.22 -14.21 2.02
CA THR A 273 -5.38 -14.37 1.13
C THR A 273 -6.38 -13.24 1.31
N MET A 274 -6.67 -12.85 2.55
CA MET A 274 -7.63 -11.77 2.80
C MET A 274 -7.11 -10.42 2.32
N TRP A 275 -5.83 -10.08 2.52
CA TRP A 275 -5.23 -8.88 1.92
C TRP A 275 -5.30 -8.91 0.38
N ALA A 276 -5.09 -10.06 -0.23
CA ALA A 276 -5.29 -10.21 -1.68
C ALA A 276 -6.76 -10.04 -2.11
N MET A 277 -7.69 -10.63 -1.36
CA MET A 277 -9.13 -10.50 -1.63
C MET A 277 -9.62 -9.06 -1.52
N ILE A 278 -9.18 -8.32 -0.51
CA ILE A 278 -9.59 -6.93 -0.31
C ILE A 278 -8.76 -5.91 -1.11
N ALA A 279 -7.89 -6.36 -2.02
CA ALA A 279 -7.01 -5.51 -2.83
C ALA A 279 -6.14 -4.55 -2.01
N ALA A 280 -5.68 -5.02 -0.85
CA ALA A 280 -4.77 -4.27 0.03
C ALA A 280 -3.34 -4.23 -0.53
N PRO A 281 -2.53 -3.22 -0.21
CA PRO A 281 -1.10 -3.28 -0.45
C PRO A 281 -0.48 -4.55 0.18
N LEU A 282 0.41 -5.22 -0.56
CA LEU A 282 1.12 -6.40 -0.06
C LEU A 282 2.54 -5.98 0.35
N ILE A 283 2.64 -5.37 1.52
CA ILE A 283 3.91 -4.88 2.09
C ILE A 283 4.34 -5.84 3.20
N ALA A 284 5.37 -6.65 2.94
CA ALA A 284 5.93 -7.57 3.92
C ALA A 284 6.64 -6.82 5.06
N GLY A 285 6.48 -7.25 6.30
CA GLY A 285 7.07 -6.62 7.50
C GLY A 285 8.09 -7.50 8.24
N ASN A 286 8.52 -8.64 7.65
CA ASN A 286 9.42 -9.62 8.26
C ASN A 286 10.89 -9.46 7.83
N ASP A 287 11.78 -10.28 8.39
CA ASP A 287 13.17 -10.37 7.93
C ASP A 287 13.29 -11.28 6.70
N LEU A 288 13.46 -10.67 5.52
CA LEU A 288 13.53 -11.40 4.23
C LEU A 288 14.77 -12.31 4.12
N ARG A 289 15.81 -12.06 4.92
CA ARG A 289 17.09 -12.81 4.89
C ARG A 289 16.99 -14.18 5.55
N SER A 290 15.97 -14.37 6.40
CA SER A 290 15.85 -15.56 7.25
C SER A 290 14.48 -16.22 7.18
N MET A 291 13.76 -16.04 6.07
CA MET A 291 12.45 -16.70 5.87
C MET A 291 12.60 -18.21 5.81
N ASN A 292 11.70 -18.91 6.51
CA ASN A 292 11.52 -20.34 6.30
C ASN A 292 10.78 -20.61 4.97
N LYS A 293 10.72 -21.88 4.58
CA LYS A 293 10.10 -22.28 3.32
C LYS A 293 8.61 -21.94 3.26
N GLU A 294 7.91 -22.14 4.35
CA GLU A 294 6.46 -21.89 4.46
C GLU A 294 6.14 -20.40 4.30
N THR A 295 6.87 -19.53 4.98
CA THR A 295 6.75 -18.08 4.83
C THR A 295 6.98 -17.62 3.38
N LEU A 296 8.05 -18.15 2.76
CA LEU A 296 8.38 -17.81 1.38
C LEU A 296 7.30 -18.31 0.40
N GLU A 297 6.76 -19.52 0.60
CA GLU A 297 5.68 -20.08 -0.21
C GLU A 297 4.40 -19.23 -0.12
N VAL A 298 4.09 -18.68 1.06
CA VAL A 298 2.95 -17.77 1.25
C VAL A 298 3.20 -16.47 0.49
N LEU A 299 4.31 -15.77 0.77
CA LEU A 299 4.60 -14.47 0.19
C LEU A 299 4.82 -14.48 -1.33
N THR A 300 5.20 -15.63 -1.90
CA THR A 300 5.45 -15.78 -3.36
C THR A 300 4.39 -16.59 -4.10
N ASN A 301 3.23 -16.85 -3.50
CA ASN A 301 2.13 -17.52 -4.19
C ASN A 301 1.55 -16.64 -5.31
N LYS A 302 2.08 -16.80 -6.52
CA LYS A 302 1.70 -16.00 -7.70
C LYS A 302 0.21 -16.07 -8.03
N GLU A 303 -0.47 -17.17 -7.68
CA GLU A 303 -1.90 -17.34 -7.97
C GLU A 303 -2.77 -16.51 -7.01
N VAL A 304 -2.39 -16.43 -5.74
CA VAL A 304 -3.04 -15.55 -4.76
C VAL A 304 -2.68 -14.09 -5.04
N ILE A 305 -1.41 -13.79 -5.36
CA ILE A 305 -0.97 -12.46 -5.79
C ILE A 305 -1.78 -11.99 -7.00
N ALA A 306 -2.08 -12.86 -7.96
CA ALA A 306 -2.89 -12.50 -9.13
C ALA A 306 -4.32 -12.06 -8.80
N LEU A 307 -4.88 -12.44 -7.64
CA LEU A 307 -6.15 -11.90 -7.15
C LEU A 307 -6.00 -10.45 -6.69
N ASN A 308 -4.89 -10.15 -6.02
CA ASN A 308 -4.55 -8.81 -5.55
C ASN A 308 -4.27 -7.87 -6.71
N GLN A 309 -3.49 -8.34 -7.68
CA GLN A 309 -3.01 -7.58 -8.83
C GLN A 309 -3.97 -7.58 -10.03
N ASP A 310 -5.22 -8.02 -9.82
CA ASP A 310 -6.21 -8.01 -10.90
C ASP A 310 -6.53 -6.58 -11.36
N LYS A 311 -6.52 -6.38 -12.67
CA LYS A 311 -6.65 -5.05 -13.31
C LYS A 311 -7.99 -4.33 -13.07
N LEU A 312 -9.05 -5.05 -12.66
CA LEU A 312 -10.31 -4.40 -12.26
C LEU A 312 -10.13 -3.58 -10.99
N GLY A 313 -9.18 -3.95 -10.11
CA GLY A 313 -8.94 -3.26 -8.86
C GLY A 313 -10.10 -3.28 -7.87
N ILE A 314 -11.06 -4.19 -8.04
CA ILE A 314 -12.25 -4.27 -7.18
C ILE A 314 -11.89 -4.97 -5.87
N GLN A 315 -12.20 -4.34 -4.75
CA GLN A 315 -12.08 -4.94 -3.42
C GLN A 315 -13.17 -5.99 -3.22
N GLY A 316 -12.77 -7.18 -2.72
CA GLY A 316 -13.68 -8.28 -2.39
C GLY A 316 -14.64 -7.93 -1.23
N PHE A 317 -15.68 -8.70 -1.09
CA PHE A 317 -16.74 -8.47 -0.11
C PHE A 317 -17.19 -9.79 0.55
N LYS A 318 -17.71 -9.68 1.77
CA LYS A 318 -18.30 -10.80 2.50
C LYS A 318 -19.68 -11.11 1.94
N VAL A 319 -19.89 -12.35 1.52
CA VAL A 319 -21.17 -12.87 0.98
C VAL A 319 -22.04 -13.37 2.11
N SER A 320 -21.46 -14.15 3.03
CA SER A 320 -22.15 -14.75 4.17
C SER A 320 -21.21 -15.02 5.32
N GLU A 321 -21.79 -15.16 6.51
CA GLU A 321 -21.10 -15.59 7.71
C GLU A 321 -22.03 -16.50 8.52
N GLU A 322 -21.56 -17.68 8.87
CA GLU A 322 -22.30 -18.63 9.70
C GLU A 322 -21.35 -19.38 10.64
N ALA A 323 -21.62 -19.28 11.93
CA ALA A 323 -20.88 -20.00 12.99
C ALA A 323 -19.34 -19.86 12.86
N GLY A 324 -18.83 -18.68 12.46
CA GLY A 324 -17.40 -18.40 12.30
C GLY A 324 -16.78 -18.86 10.97
N MET A 325 -17.60 -19.37 10.04
CA MET A 325 -17.21 -19.55 8.64
C MET A 325 -17.69 -18.36 7.83
N GLU A 326 -16.76 -17.65 7.20
CA GLU A 326 -17.07 -16.54 6.30
C GLU A 326 -16.86 -16.94 4.84
N VAL A 327 -17.79 -16.55 3.98
CA VAL A 327 -17.65 -16.67 2.52
C VAL A 327 -17.42 -15.30 1.95
N TRP A 328 -16.31 -15.15 1.22
CA TRP A 328 -15.94 -13.91 0.55
C TRP A 328 -15.92 -14.09 -0.95
N ALA A 329 -16.27 -13.05 -1.69
CA ALA A 329 -16.22 -13.03 -3.15
C ALA A 329 -15.48 -11.80 -3.64
N LYS A 330 -14.79 -11.96 -4.78
CA LYS A 330 -14.11 -10.87 -5.49
C LYS A 330 -14.32 -11.05 -6.99
N PRO A 331 -14.93 -10.08 -7.68
CA PRO A 331 -14.95 -10.07 -9.14
C PRO A 331 -13.53 -9.84 -9.67
N LEU A 332 -13.21 -10.53 -10.75
CA LEU A 332 -11.94 -10.45 -11.45
C LEU A 332 -12.17 -10.10 -12.93
N ALA A 333 -11.12 -9.67 -13.59
CA ALA A 333 -11.15 -9.40 -15.01
C ALA A 333 -11.66 -10.60 -15.84
N ASN A 334 -12.20 -10.34 -17.02
CA ASN A 334 -12.73 -11.31 -17.95
C ASN A 334 -13.96 -12.10 -17.45
N GLY A 335 -14.62 -11.62 -16.41
CA GLY A 335 -15.79 -12.27 -15.79
C GLY A 335 -15.44 -13.45 -14.90
N ASP A 336 -14.17 -13.58 -14.52
CA ASP A 336 -13.72 -14.52 -13.48
C ASP A 336 -14.13 -14.04 -12.10
N TRP A 337 -14.08 -14.95 -11.12
CA TRP A 337 -14.32 -14.66 -9.70
C TRP A 337 -13.31 -15.36 -8.80
N ALA A 338 -13.06 -14.78 -7.64
CA ALA A 338 -12.46 -15.49 -6.52
C ALA A 338 -13.53 -15.71 -5.44
N ILE A 339 -13.55 -16.91 -4.85
CA ILE A 339 -14.38 -17.24 -3.68
C ILE A 339 -13.44 -17.77 -2.59
N ALA A 340 -13.51 -17.15 -1.42
CA ALA A 340 -12.72 -17.58 -0.27
C ALA A 340 -13.63 -18.03 0.88
N PHE A 341 -13.22 -19.10 1.56
CA PHE A 341 -13.85 -19.66 2.75
C PHE A 341 -12.89 -19.47 3.91
N LEU A 342 -13.13 -18.47 4.75
CA LEU A 342 -12.32 -18.14 5.91
C LEU A 342 -12.94 -18.77 7.16
N ASN A 343 -12.20 -19.63 7.85
CA ASN A 343 -12.62 -20.20 9.13
C ASN A 343 -11.99 -19.41 10.29
N ARG A 344 -12.80 -18.58 10.93
CA ARG A 344 -12.37 -17.80 12.12
C ARG A 344 -12.41 -18.57 13.42
N SER A 345 -12.99 -19.77 13.42
CA SER A 345 -13.03 -20.61 14.63
C SER A 345 -11.76 -21.43 14.79
N THR A 346 -11.50 -21.91 16.00
CA THR A 346 -10.32 -22.74 16.33
C THR A 346 -10.43 -24.18 15.86
N VAL A 347 -11.62 -24.62 15.41
CA VAL A 347 -11.89 -26.02 14.99
C VAL A 347 -12.13 -26.10 13.50
N ALA A 348 -11.77 -27.23 12.88
CA ALA A 348 -12.02 -27.46 11.47
C ALA A 348 -13.52 -27.41 11.14
N LYS A 349 -13.86 -26.86 9.98
CA LYS A 349 -15.24 -26.72 9.49
C LYS A 349 -15.39 -27.26 8.08
N LYS A 350 -16.52 -27.97 7.88
CA LYS A 350 -16.90 -28.48 6.55
C LYS A 350 -17.52 -27.36 5.72
N ILE A 351 -17.21 -27.37 4.44
CA ILE A 351 -17.84 -26.53 3.41
C ILE A 351 -18.82 -27.40 2.63
N ASP A 352 -20.05 -26.93 2.47
CA ASP A 352 -21.03 -27.46 1.51
C ASP A 352 -21.68 -26.28 0.79
N PHE A 353 -20.95 -25.73 -0.21
CA PHE A 353 -21.34 -24.50 -0.91
C PHE A 353 -22.08 -24.85 -2.21
N ASN A 354 -23.40 -24.64 -2.18
CA ASN A 354 -24.24 -24.83 -3.35
C ASN A 354 -24.25 -23.56 -4.22
N TRP A 355 -23.73 -23.66 -5.43
CA TRP A 355 -23.56 -22.56 -6.35
C TRP A 355 -24.87 -21.85 -6.75
N THR A 356 -26.00 -22.53 -6.70
CA THR A 356 -27.30 -21.95 -7.08
C THR A 356 -28.06 -21.34 -5.93
N LEU A 357 -27.80 -21.79 -4.71
CA LEU A 357 -28.46 -21.26 -3.51
C LEU A 357 -27.77 -19.99 -2.99
N HIS A 358 -26.48 -19.86 -3.25
CA HIS A 358 -25.70 -18.69 -2.80
C HIS A 358 -25.59 -17.65 -3.91
N LYS A 359 -26.37 -16.60 -3.78
CA LYS A 359 -26.27 -15.46 -4.70
C LYS A 359 -24.99 -14.69 -4.41
N VAL A 360 -24.07 -14.65 -5.38
CA VAL A 360 -22.86 -13.82 -5.33
C VAL A 360 -23.05 -12.65 -6.27
N TYR A 361 -23.36 -11.50 -5.69
CA TYR A 361 -23.67 -10.27 -6.40
C TYR A 361 -22.95 -9.08 -5.78
N ASP A 362 -22.14 -8.41 -6.58
CA ASP A 362 -21.51 -7.15 -6.23
C ASP A 362 -22.49 -6.00 -6.43
N ASP A 363 -23.03 -5.51 -5.34
CA ASP A 363 -24.04 -4.45 -5.33
C ASP A 363 -23.50 -3.06 -5.69
N ILE A 364 -22.18 -2.84 -5.57
CA ILE A 364 -21.53 -1.58 -5.96
C ILE A 364 -21.27 -1.57 -7.47
N ASN A 365 -20.60 -2.58 -8.00
CA ASN A 365 -20.21 -2.64 -9.41
C ASN A 365 -21.28 -3.30 -10.30
N LYS A 366 -22.39 -3.77 -9.73
CA LYS A 366 -23.50 -4.43 -10.45
C LYS A 366 -23.08 -5.69 -11.21
N LEU A 367 -22.14 -6.46 -10.62
CA LEU A 367 -21.62 -7.70 -11.20
C LEU A 367 -22.27 -8.91 -10.52
N ASP A 368 -22.71 -9.88 -11.33
CA ASP A 368 -23.33 -11.12 -10.88
C ASP A 368 -22.50 -12.32 -11.34
N ALA A 369 -22.14 -13.21 -10.42
CA ALA A 369 -21.45 -14.45 -10.76
C ALA A 369 -22.33 -15.40 -11.58
N SER A 370 -23.68 -15.29 -11.47
CA SER A 370 -24.67 -16.00 -12.30
C SER A 370 -24.44 -17.52 -12.40
N PHE A 371 -24.17 -18.19 -11.29
CA PHE A 371 -23.83 -19.63 -11.27
C PHE A 371 -24.92 -20.54 -11.85
N GLY A 372 -26.16 -20.07 -11.94
CA GLY A 372 -27.27 -20.79 -12.58
C GLY A 372 -27.17 -20.87 -14.10
N SER A 373 -26.50 -19.89 -14.74
CA SER A 373 -26.40 -19.76 -16.19
C SER A 373 -24.97 -19.78 -16.72
N THR A 374 -24.00 -19.49 -15.87
CA THR A 374 -22.57 -19.42 -16.23
C THR A 374 -21.82 -20.61 -15.63
N THR A 375 -21.01 -21.27 -16.45
CA THR A 375 -20.11 -22.34 -16.03
C THR A 375 -18.72 -21.80 -15.74
N TYR A 376 -18.13 -22.18 -14.62
CA TYR A 376 -16.76 -21.84 -14.27
C TYR A 376 -15.94 -23.10 -14.04
N SER A 377 -14.67 -23.13 -14.49
CA SER A 377 -13.68 -24.05 -13.98
C SER A 377 -13.19 -23.56 -12.62
N ILE A 378 -12.96 -24.47 -11.69
CA ILE A 378 -12.60 -24.16 -10.30
C ILE A 378 -11.19 -24.65 -10.02
N LYS A 379 -10.33 -23.75 -9.52
CA LYS A 379 -8.98 -24.09 -9.05
C LYS A 379 -8.80 -23.61 -7.62
N ASN A 380 -8.32 -24.46 -6.73
CA ASN A 380 -7.86 -24.03 -5.41
C ASN A 380 -6.43 -23.48 -5.53
N LEU A 381 -6.21 -22.28 -5.03
CA LEU A 381 -4.96 -21.55 -5.25
C LEU A 381 -3.84 -21.91 -4.26
N TRP A 382 -4.17 -22.59 -3.15
CA TRP A 382 -3.18 -23.07 -2.19
C TRP A 382 -2.67 -24.47 -2.54
N ASP A 383 -3.57 -25.43 -2.80
CA ASP A 383 -3.16 -26.78 -3.21
C ASP A 383 -2.89 -26.90 -4.71
N LYS A 384 -3.17 -25.86 -5.47
CA LYS A 384 -2.99 -25.74 -6.95
C LYS A 384 -3.75 -26.81 -7.75
N LYS A 385 -4.77 -27.41 -7.13
CA LYS A 385 -5.54 -28.50 -7.75
C LYS A 385 -6.79 -27.99 -8.43
N ASP A 386 -7.09 -28.58 -9.59
CA ASP A 386 -8.40 -28.47 -10.23
C ASP A 386 -9.46 -29.15 -9.34
N LYS A 387 -10.54 -28.44 -9.08
CA LYS A 387 -11.69 -28.88 -8.30
C LYS A 387 -12.94 -29.14 -9.18
N GLY A 388 -12.76 -29.16 -10.48
CA GLY A 388 -13.83 -29.39 -11.43
C GLY A 388 -14.52 -28.11 -11.88
N THR A 389 -15.85 -28.13 -11.95
CA THR A 389 -16.65 -27.00 -12.45
C THR A 389 -17.75 -26.62 -11.47
N ALA A 390 -18.04 -25.31 -11.36
CA ALA A 390 -19.25 -24.81 -10.73
C ALA A 390 -20.44 -25.15 -11.61
N THR A 391 -21.36 -25.96 -11.09
CA THR A 391 -22.57 -26.37 -11.79
C THR A 391 -23.75 -26.32 -10.84
N THR A 392 -24.96 -26.21 -11.42
CA THR A 392 -26.23 -26.24 -10.65
C THR A 392 -26.47 -27.57 -9.92
N LYS A 393 -25.75 -28.64 -10.32
CA LYS A 393 -25.98 -30.01 -9.82
C LYS A 393 -24.99 -30.48 -8.76
N LYS A 394 -23.86 -29.74 -8.57
CA LYS A 394 -22.79 -30.20 -7.69
C LYS A 394 -22.29 -29.05 -6.81
N ALA A 395 -22.54 -29.16 -5.51
CA ALA A 395 -21.96 -28.26 -4.51
C ALA A 395 -20.42 -28.41 -4.44
N PHE A 396 -19.73 -27.33 -4.11
CA PHE A 396 -18.33 -27.41 -3.69
C PHE A 396 -18.28 -27.95 -2.25
N LYS A 397 -17.52 -29.01 -2.07
CA LYS A 397 -17.30 -29.63 -0.75
C LYS A 397 -15.83 -29.58 -0.38
N GLY A 398 -15.57 -29.25 0.87
CA GLY A 398 -14.22 -29.14 1.42
C GLY A 398 -14.23 -29.12 2.95
N GLU A 399 -13.06 -28.97 3.52
CA GLU A 399 -12.88 -28.74 4.96
C GLU A 399 -11.76 -27.71 5.16
N VAL A 400 -11.99 -26.71 6.00
CA VAL A 400 -11.03 -25.68 6.37
C VAL A 400 -10.63 -25.90 7.81
N ALA A 401 -9.34 -26.02 8.09
CA ALA A 401 -8.80 -26.09 9.44
C ALA A 401 -9.17 -24.83 10.25
N GLY A 402 -9.04 -24.87 11.57
CA GLY A 402 -9.22 -23.70 12.41
C GLY A 402 -8.24 -22.60 12.03
N HIS A 403 -8.68 -21.34 12.01
CA HIS A 403 -7.90 -20.15 11.65
C HIS A 403 -7.19 -20.27 10.29
N ASP A 404 -7.83 -20.93 9.31
CA ASP A 404 -7.26 -21.12 7.97
C ASP A 404 -8.26 -20.71 6.88
N ILE A 405 -7.86 -20.83 5.62
CA ILE A 405 -8.63 -20.38 4.47
C ILE A 405 -8.49 -21.33 3.27
N ILE A 406 -9.58 -21.53 2.55
CA ILE A 406 -9.54 -22.03 1.17
C ILE A 406 -9.92 -20.88 0.24
N VAL A 407 -9.15 -20.69 -0.80
CA VAL A 407 -9.49 -19.73 -1.87
C VAL A 407 -9.51 -20.41 -3.22
N LEU A 408 -10.60 -20.16 -3.94
CA LEU A 408 -10.87 -20.71 -5.26
C LEU A 408 -10.85 -19.60 -6.30
N ARG A 409 -10.15 -19.82 -7.41
CA ARG A 409 -10.37 -19.05 -8.64
C ARG A 409 -11.41 -19.76 -9.49
N LEU A 410 -12.41 -19.04 -9.91
CA LEU A 410 -13.46 -19.43 -10.83
C LEU A 410 -13.20 -18.78 -12.18
N THR A 411 -12.75 -19.55 -13.15
CA THR A 411 -12.49 -19.05 -14.49
C THR A 411 -13.68 -19.34 -15.38
N LYS A 412 -14.25 -18.28 -15.97
CA LYS A 412 -15.42 -18.34 -16.85
C LYS A 412 -15.10 -19.16 -18.11
N LYS A 413 -16.00 -20.08 -18.46
CA LYS A 413 -15.91 -20.88 -19.69
C LYS A 413 -16.70 -20.27 -20.84
#